data_f5028c1de999c2cec3ee4d9b296f1d13
#
_entry.id   f5028c1de999c2cec3ee4d9b296f1d13
#
_cell.length_a   1.000
_cell.length_b   1.000
_cell.length_c   1.000
_cell.angle_alpha   90.00
_cell.angle_beta   90.00
_cell.angle_gamma   90.00
#
_symmetry.space_group_name_H-M   'P 1'
#
loop_
_entity.id
_entity.type
_entity.pdbx_description
1 polymer ?
#
loop_
_entity_poly.entity_id
_entity_poly.type
_entity_poly.pdbx_seq_one_letter_code
_entity_poly.pdbx_strand_id
1 'polypeptide(L)'
;KKQKLFIYFFFNDTATTEIYTLSLHDALPILKTKMFTFSGDNRYEENRIVSRIGISADAFPFSEDTDLFRSLIEDKDQREIKCVLIDEAQFLTKKQVAQLGKIADELDTAVLAFGIRTDFQGELFEGSKYLLAWADNLKEIKTVCWCGRKATMVVRLDKEGNIVSQGEQLEIGGNEKYVPLCRAHFNKKKLSN
;
A
#
# COMPACT_ATOMS: atom_id res chain seq x y z
N LYS A 1 18.95 3.12 18.81
CA LYS A 1 17.52 2.77 18.71
C LYS A 1 17.37 1.87 17.50
N LYS A 2 16.80 0.68 17.66
CA LYS A 2 16.47 -0.18 16.52
C LYS A 2 15.39 0.50 15.69
N GLN A 3 15.64 0.68 14.42
CA GLN A 3 14.64 1.09 13.44
C GLN A 3 13.65 -0.07 13.24
N LYS A 4 12.49 0.24 12.71
CA LYS A 4 11.39 -0.71 12.65
C LYS A 4 10.74 -0.69 11.28
N LEU A 5 10.32 -1.86 10.83
CA LEU A 5 9.46 -2.02 9.68
C LEU A 5 8.00 -1.86 10.12
N PHE A 6 7.35 -0.82 9.64
CA PHE A 6 5.93 -0.55 9.86
C PHE A 6 5.14 -0.89 8.62
N ILE A 7 4.00 -1.53 8.81
CA ILE A 7 3.03 -1.69 7.74
C ILE A 7 1.71 -1.04 8.11
N TYR A 8 1.10 -0.38 7.13
CA TYR A 8 -0.21 0.24 7.20
C TYR A 8 -1.13 -0.39 6.17
N PHE A 9 -2.17 -1.08 6.62
CA PHE A 9 -3.17 -1.68 5.75
C PHE A 9 -4.40 -0.82 5.59
N PHE A 10 -4.83 -0.67 4.35
CA PHE A 10 -6.08 0.00 3.96
C PHE A 10 -7.10 -1.04 3.46
N PHE A 11 -8.34 -0.61 3.38
CA PHE A 11 -9.43 -1.40 2.79
C PHE A 11 -10.12 -0.68 1.64
N ASN A 12 -9.60 0.48 1.22
CA ASN A 12 -10.10 1.21 0.05
C ASN A 12 -9.13 2.30 -0.37
N ASP A 13 -9.02 2.54 -1.67
CA ASP A 13 -8.26 3.64 -2.28
C ASP A 13 -8.58 5.03 -1.72
N THR A 14 -9.81 5.25 -1.24
CA THR A 14 -10.27 6.56 -0.76
C THR A 14 -9.64 6.95 0.58
N ALA A 15 -9.41 5.98 1.47
CA ALA A 15 -8.79 6.23 2.78
C ALA A 15 -7.26 6.39 2.68
N THR A 16 -6.65 5.76 1.70
CA THR A 16 -5.22 5.80 1.41
C THR A 16 -4.75 7.25 1.23
N THR A 17 -5.50 8.01 0.44
CA THR A 17 -5.17 9.38 0.07
C THR A 17 -5.12 10.35 1.24
N GLU A 18 -6.07 10.30 2.17
CA GLU A 18 -6.13 11.25 3.28
C GLU A 18 -5.03 11.02 4.32
N ILE A 19 -4.62 9.78 4.51
CA ILE A 19 -3.63 9.41 5.53
C ILE A 19 -2.20 9.52 5.00
N TYR A 20 -1.97 9.25 3.73
CA TYR A 20 -0.71 9.61 3.09
C TYR A 20 -0.42 11.09 3.24
N THR A 21 -1.43 11.91 3.04
CA THR A 21 -1.31 13.36 3.18
C THR A 21 -0.85 13.77 4.57
N LEU A 22 -1.42 13.19 5.63
CA LEU A 22 -1.02 13.46 7.00
C LEU A 22 0.37 12.89 7.32
N SER A 23 0.65 11.63 6.97
CA SER A 23 1.95 10.99 7.25
C SER A 23 3.08 11.59 6.41
N LEU A 24 2.82 11.97 5.16
CA LEU A 24 3.79 12.65 4.30
C LEU A 24 4.04 14.08 4.78
N HIS A 25 3.00 14.83 5.17
CA HIS A 25 3.14 16.18 5.69
C HIS A 25 3.94 16.25 6.99
N ASP A 26 3.78 15.26 7.85
CA ASP A 26 4.47 15.23 9.15
C ASP A 26 5.90 14.69 9.05
N ALA A 27 6.19 13.78 8.11
CA ALA A 27 7.50 13.15 7.97
C ALA A 27 8.43 13.85 6.98
N LEU A 28 7.92 14.34 5.85
CA LEU A 28 8.74 14.95 4.79
C LEU A 28 9.49 16.23 5.19
N PRO A 29 8.96 17.13 6.04
CA PRO A 29 9.71 18.31 6.45
C PRO A 29 10.86 18.03 7.43
N ILE A 30 10.83 16.86 8.10
CA ILE A 30 11.72 16.55 9.22
C ILE A 30 12.75 15.47 8.86
N LEU A 31 12.39 14.53 7.99
CA LEU A 31 13.24 13.39 7.63
C LEU A 31 13.42 13.31 6.11
N LYS A 32 14.65 13.20 5.64
CA LYS A 32 14.90 12.88 4.24
C LYS A 32 14.32 11.49 3.94
N THR A 33 13.31 11.45 3.06
CA THR A 33 12.53 10.24 2.76
C THR A 33 12.75 9.83 1.31
N LYS A 34 12.99 8.53 1.08
CA LYS A 34 12.96 7.94 -0.26
C LYS A 34 11.66 7.18 -0.44
N MET A 35 10.93 7.49 -1.51
CA MET A 35 9.61 6.91 -1.77
C MET A 35 9.64 6.01 -2.99
N PHE A 36 8.91 4.90 -2.91
CA PHE A 36 8.71 3.95 -4.00
C PHE A 36 7.22 3.74 -4.25
N THR A 37 6.84 3.60 -5.51
CA THR A 37 5.48 3.26 -5.94
C THR A 37 5.50 2.16 -6.99
N PHE A 38 4.44 1.37 -7.07
CA PHE A 38 4.36 0.26 -8.02
C PHE A 38 4.24 0.77 -9.46
N SER A 39 5.12 0.32 -10.35
CA SER A 39 5.18 0.75 -11.75
C SER A 39 4.01 0.30 -12.62
N GLY A 40 3.21 -0.67 -12.17
CA GLY A 40 2.01 -1.13 -12.87
C GLY A 40 0.78 -0.23 -12.68
N ASP A 41 0.86 0.81 -11.85
CA ASP A 41 -0.23 1.78 -11.67
C ASP A 41 -0.10 2.95 -12.65
N ASN A 42 -0.82 2.88 -13.76
CA ASN A 42 -0.81 3.90 -14.81
C ASN A 42 -1.86 5.02 -14.60
N ARG A 43 -2.47 5.12 -13.42
CA ARG A 43 -3.53 6.11 -13.13
C ARG A 43 -3.01 7.54 -13.03
N TYR A 44 -1.71 7.74 -12.79
CA TYR A 44 -1.05 9.04 -12.62
C TYR A 44 0.23 9.12 -13.45
N GLU A 45 0.82 10.32 -13.50
CA GLU A 45 2.14 10.53 -14.15
C GLU A 45 3.18 9.56 -13.58
N GLU A 46 4.01 8.99 -14.45
CA GLU A 46 5.11 8.13 -14.06
C GLU A 46 5.99 8.80 -12.99
N ASN A 47 6.39 8.05 -11.99
CA ASN A 47 7.29 8.47 -10.92
C ASN A 47 6.71 9.47 -9.89
N ARG A 48 5.39 9.49 -9.70
CA ARG A 48 4.77 10.34 -8.65
C ARG A 48 3.69 9.60 -7.88
N ILE A 49 3.66 9.84 -6.58
CA ILE A 49 2.51 9.51 -5.74
C ILE A 49 1.62 10.75 -5.70
N VAL A 50 0.36 10.61 -6.10
CA VAL A 50 -0.59 11.73 -6.14
C VAL A 50 -1.78 11.42 -5.23
N SER A 51 -2.03 12.30 -4.29
CA SER A 51 -3.19 12.19 -3.43
C SER A 51 -4.44 12.78 -4.08
N ARG A 52 -5.64 12.29 -3.73
CA ARG A 52 -6.91 12.82 -4.26
C ARG A 52 -7.17 14.30 -3.91
N ILE A 53 -6.50 14.82 -2.90
CA ILE A 53 -6.60 16.24 -2.51
C ILE A 53 -5.52 17.11 -3.18
N GLY A 54 -4.80 16.57 -4.18
CA GLY A 54 -3.86 17.31 -5.01
C GLY A 54 -2.43 17.40 -4.47
N ILE A 55 -2.12 16.78 -3.34
CA ILE A 55 -0.74 16.70 -2.86
C ILE A 55 -0.02 15.61 -3.65
N SER A 56 1.17 15.92 -4.14
CA SER A 56 2.00 14.98 -4.87
C SER A 56 3.45 15.02 -4.41
N ALA A 57 4.13 13.88 -4.54
CA ALA A 57 5.54 13.75 -4.25
C ALA A 57 6.21 12.84 -5.27
N ASP A 58 7.48 13.11 -5.57
CA ASP A 58 8.26 12.27 -6.46
C ASP A 58 8.53 10.91 -5.80
N ALA A 59 8.36 9.85 -6.58
CA ALA A 59 8.59 8.47 -6.13
C ALA A 59 9.36 7.69 -7.20
N PHE A 60 10.14 6.72 -6.75
CA PHE A 60 10.84 5.80 -7.65
C PHE A 60 9.91 4.63 -7.98
N PRO A 61 9.71 4.29 -9.25
CA PRO A 61 8.91 3.14 -9.62
C PRO A 61 9.59 1.84 -9.18
N PHE A 62 8.83 0.87 -8.71
CA PHE A 62 9.33 -0.48 -8.50
C PHE A 62 8.49 -1.51 -9.27
N SER A 63 9.15 -2.55 -9.71
CA SER A 63 8.59 -3.76 -10.31
C SER A 63 9.13 -4.98 -9.56
N GLU A 64 8.73 -6.19 -9.95
CA GLU A 64 9.22 -7.44 -9.36
C GLU A 64 10.75 -7.58 -9.41
N ASP A 65 11.39 -7.02 -10.45
CA ASP A 65 12.85 -7.08 -10.65
C ASP A 65 13.63 -6.01 -9.87
N THR A 66 12.95 -5.05 -9.25
CA THR A 66 13.60 -3.95 -8.55
C THR A 66 14.27 -4.44 -7.27
N ASP A 67 15.57 -4.20 -7.14
CA ASP A 67 16.32 -4.42 -5.89
C ASP A 67 16.23 -3.16 -5.02
N LEU A 68 15.30 -3.16 -4.07
CA LEU A 68 15.04 -2.02 -3.18
C LEU A 68 16.22 -1.72 -2.26
N PHE A 69 16.91 -2.74 -1.77
CA PHE A 69 18.08 -2.56 -0.91
C PHE A 69 19.21 -1.90 -1.68
N ARG A 70 19.52 -2.43 -2.88
CA ARG A 70 20.55 -1.88 -3.75
C ARG A 70 20.22 -0.45 -4.17
N SER A 71 18.98 -0.17 -4.55
CA SER A 71 18.52 1.18 -4.90
C SER A 71 18.74 2.20 -3.79
N LEU A 72 18.73 1.76 -2.53
CA LEU A 72 18.98 2.64 -1.39
C LEU A 72 20.47 2.82 -1.12
N ILE A 73 21.28 1.76 -1.12
CA ILE A 73 22.72 1.86 -0.84
C ILE A 73 23.52 2.59 -1.93
N GLU A 74 23.05 2.53 -3.18
CA GLU A 74 23.65 3.25 -4.32
C GLU A 74 23.17 4.70 -4.42
N ASP A 75 22.20 5.12 -3.59
CA ASP A 75 21.74 6.50 -3.55
C ASP A 75 22.84 7.42 -2.98
N LYS A 76 23.17 8.47 -3.71
CA LYS A 76 24.19 9.44 -3.29
C LYS A 76 23.94 10.05 -1.91
N ASP A 77 22.68 10.12 -1.54
CA ASP A 77 22.20 10.71 -0.29
C ASP A 77 21.85 9.66 0.78
N GLN A 78 22.24 8.39 0.57
CA GLN A 78 21.86 7.25 1.41
C GLN A 78 22.01 7.51 2.92
N ARG A 79 23.11 8.16 3.33
CA ARG A 79 23.39 8.45 4.74
C ARG A 79 22.41 9.45 5.38
N GLU A 80 21.78 10.28 4.56
CA GLU A 80 20.80 11.28 4.99
C GLU A 80 19.38 10.71 4.98
N ILE A 81 19.12 9.65 4.19
CA ILE A 81 17.81 9.01 4.11
C ILE A 81 17.53 8.31 5.44
N LYS A 82 16.50 8.77 6.14
CA LYS A 82 16.06 8.24 7.44
C LYS A 82 14.71 7.54 7.38
N CYS A 83 14.05 7.63 6.25
CA CYS A 83 12.77 6.97 6.02
C CYS A 83 12.70 6.43 4.58
N VAL A 84 12.19 5.21 4.45
CA VAL A 84 11.76 4.64 3.16
C VAL A 84 10.26 4.45 3.23
N LEU A 85 9.56 4.94 2.22
CA LEU A 85 8.11 4.78 2.10
C LEU A 85 7.81 3.95 0.85
N ILE A 86 6.99 2.94 1.00
CA ILE A 86 6.53 2.09 -0.10
C ILE A 86 5.03 2.26 -0.25
N ASP A 87 4.61 2.72 -1.40
CA ASP A 87 3.20 2.73 -1.80
C ASP A 87 2.84 1.47 -2.58
N GLU A 88 1.56 1.06 -2.53
CA GLU A 88 1.05 -0.16 -3.15
C GLU A 88 1.87 -1.40 -2.76
N ALA A 89 2.26 -1.47 -1.49
CA ALA A 89 3.18 -2.49 -0.94
C ALA A 89 2.65 -3.94 -1.05
N GLN A 90 1.36 -4.14 -1.36
CA GLN A 90 0.81 -5.46 -1.66
C GLN A 90 1.46 -6.12 -2.88
N PHE A 91 2.01 -5.33 -3.81
CA PHE A 91 2.67 -5.83 -5.02
C PHE A 91 4.15 -6.18 -4.83
N LEU A 92 4.67 -6.04 -3.61
CA LEU A 92 6.02 -6.50 -3.29
C LEU A 92 6.11 -8.02 -3.39
N THR A 93 7.24 -8.50 -3.89
CA THR A 93 7.62 -9.91 -3.79
C THR A 93 8.14 -10.24 -2.39
N LYS A 94 8.19 -11.53 -2.05
CA LYS A 94 8.83 -12.02 -0.82
C LYS A 94 10.26 -11.48 -0.65
N LYS A 95 11.04 -11.50 -1.75
CA LYS A 95 12.43 -11.01 -1.78
C LYS A 95 12.50 -9.54 -1.41
N GLN A 96 11.61 -8.71 -1.96
CA GLN A 96 11.57 -7.29 -1.68
C GLN A 96 11.15 -6.99 -0.24
N VAL A 97 10.19 -7.73 0.32
CA VAL A 97 9.85 -7.59 1.76
C VAL A 97 11.05 -7.93 2.64
N ALA A 98 11.83 -8.97 2.31
CA ALA A 98 13.08 -9.28 3.02
C ALA A 98 14.11 -8.14 2.89
N GLN A 99 14.21 -7.51 1.73
CA GLN A 99 15.07 -6.33 1.54
C GLN A 99 14.64 -5.14 2.41
N LEU A 100 13.33 -4.92 2.58
CA LEU A 100 12.81 -3.87 3.47
C LEU A 100 13.19 -4.15 4.94
N GLY A 101 13.07 -5.39 5.38
CA GLY A 101 13.55 -5.80 6.71
C GLY A 101 15.05 -5.52 6.88
N LYS A 102 15.85 -5.86 5.87
CA LYS A 102 17.29 -5.58 5.86
C LYS A 102 17.62 -4.09 5.91
N ILE A 103 16.87 -3.24 5.20
CA ILE A 103 16.98 -1.78 5.26
C ILE A 103 16.73 -1.29 6.70
N ALA A 104 15.66 -1.76 7.32
CA ALA A 104 15.30 -1.38 8.68
C ALA A 104 16.36 -1.82 9.72
N ASP A 105 16.93 -3.00 9.54
CA ASP A 105 17.87 -3.60 10.49
C ASP A 105 19.30 -3.08 10.35
N GLU A 106 19.77 -2.84 9.12
CA GLU A 106 21.19 -2.59 8.84
C GLU A 106 21.51 -1.11 8.55
N LEU A 107 20.54 -0.32 8.03
CA LEU A 107 20.81 1.03 7.54
C LEU A 107 20.33 2.16 8.47
N ASP A 108 19.85 1.85 9.66
CA ASP A 108 19.27 2.84 10.61
C ASP A 108 18.18 3.72 9.94
N THR A 109 17.35 3.09 9.13
CA THR A 109 16.33 3.74 8.31
C THR A 109 14.96 3.15 8.62
N ALA A 110 13.99 4.00 8.96
CA ALA A 110 12.61 3.55 9.16
C ALA A 110 11.98 3.15 7.83
N VAL A 111 11.21 2.08 7.82
CA VAL A 111 10.45 1.64 6.62
C VAL A 111 8.97 1.67 6.92
N LEU A 112 8.21 2.37 6.08
CA LEU A 112 6.76 2.49 6.15
C LEU A 112 6.17 1.92 4.85
N ALA A 113 5.49 0.79 4.96
CA ALA A 113 4.84 0.13 3.84
C ALA A 113 3.33 0.32 3.92
N PHE A 114 2.74 0.82 2.84
CA PHE A 114 1.32 1.11 2.72
C PHE A 114 0.71 0.24 1.63
N GLY A 115 -0.43 -0.39 1.92
CA GLY A 115 -1.07 -1.26 0.94
C GLY A 115 -2.36 -1.89 1.43
N ILE A 116 -3.02 -2.62 0.55
CA ILE A 116 -4.21 -3.39 0.87
C ILE A 116 -3.84 -4.82 1.29
N ARG A 117 -4.61 -5.37 2.21
CA ARG A 117 -4.32 -6.70 2.77
C ARG A 117 -4.73 -7.83 1.84
N THR A 118 -5.97 -7.78 1.36
CA THR A 118 -6.59 -8.82 0.54
C THR A 118 -7.16 -8.22 -0.73
N ASP A 119 -7.27 -9.04 -1.76
CA ASP A 119 -8.00 -8.73 -2.97
C ASP A 119 -9.53 -8.82 -2.78
N PHE A 120 -10.28 -8.65 -3.86
CA PHE A 120 -11.74 -8.72 -3.89
C PHE A 120 -12.30 -10.14 -3.69
N GLN A 121 -11.46 -11.17 -3.78
CA GLN A 121 -11.83 -12.57 -3.48
C GLN A 121 -11.58 -12.91 -2.01
N GLY A 122 -10.88 -12.04 -1.27
CA GLY A 122 -10.51 -12.23 0.12
C GLY A 122 -9.16 -12.92 0.31
N GLU A 123 -8.41 -13.13 -0.78
CA GLU A 123 -7.10 -13.76 -0.76
C GLU A 123 -6.01 -12.71 -0.49
N LEU A 124 -4.96 -13.13 0.21
CA LEU A 124 -3.81 -12.25 0.49
C LEU A 124 -2.98 -12.01 -0.77
N PHE A 125 -2.59 -10.77 -0.98
CA PHE A 125 -1.49 -10.47 -1.90
C PHE A 125 -0.15 -11.01 -1.36
N GLU A 126 0.79 -11.30 -2.25
CA GLU A 126 2.09 -11.85 -1.85
C GLU A 126 2.83 -10.89 -0.91
N GLY A 127 2.97 -9.62 -1.27
CA GLY A 127 3.62 -8.62 -0.43
C GLY A 127 2.95 -8.50 0.94
N SER A 128 1.62 -8.44 0.96
CA SER A 128 0.86 -8.34 2.20
C SER A 128 1.03 -9.56 3.11
N LYS A 129 1.13 -10.75 2.55
CA LYS A 129 1.40 -11.99 3.29
C LYS A 129 2.72 -11.91 4.07
N TYR A 130 3.79 -11.49 3.40
CA TYR A 130 5.12 -11.43 4.04
C TYR A 130 5.28 -10.21 4.94
N LEU A 131 4.65 -9.09 4.61
CA LEU A 131 4.61 -7.92 5.49
C LEU A 131 3.87 -8.23 6.79
N LEU A 132 2.73 -8.94 6.74
CA LEU A 132 2.02 -9.42 7.93
C LEU A 132 2.86 -10.35 8.80
N ALA A 133 3.71 -11.16 8.18
CA ALA A 133 4.56 -12.12 8.89
C ALA A 133 5.80 -11.48 9.53
N TRP A 134 6.37 -10.43 8.93
CA TRP A 134 7.70 -9.94 9.28
C TRP A 134 7.76 -8.51 9.80
N ALA A 135 6.69 -7.71 9.66
CA ALA A 135 6.68 -6.34 10.17
C ALA A 135 6.71 -6.30 11.70
N ASP A 136 7.49 -5.39 12.27
CA ASP A 136 7.53 -5.14 13.71
C ASP A 136 6.24 -4.49 14.22
N ASN A 137 5.59 -3.68 13.38
CA ASN A 137 4.38 -2.95 13.73
C ASN A 137 3.34 -3.03 12.62
N LEU A 138 2.17 -3.52 12.99
CA LEU A 138 1.02 -3.62 12.11
C LEU A 138 0.00 -2.57 12.52
N LYS A 139 -0.36 -1.69 11.60
CA LYS A 139 -1.41 -0.68 11.81
C LYS A 139 -2.49 -0.83 10.75
N GLU A 140 -3.72 -0.75 11.19
CA GLU A 140 -4.87 -0.80 10.32
C GLU A 140 -5.52 0.57 10.25
N ILE A 141 -5.67 1.08 9.04
CA ILE A 141 -6.39 2.32 8.79
C ILE A 141 -7.86 1.98 8.65
N LYS A 142 -8.67 2.55 9.55
CA LYS A 142 -10.09 2.20 9.67
C LYS A 142 -10.91 2.79 8.54
N THR A 143 -11.66 1.93 7.86
CA THR A 143 -12.70 2.29 6.89
C THR A 143 -14.03 1.70 7.36
N VAL A 144 -15.12 2.31 7.00
CA VAL A 144 -16.47 1.88 7.39
C VAL A 144 -17.23 1.25 6.22
N CYS A 145 -17.93 0.17 6.53
CA CYS A 145 -18.93 -0.41 5.65
C CYS A 145 -20.18 0.48 5.65
N TRP A 146 -21.00 0.43 4.61
CA TRP A 146 -22.26 1.16 4.54
C TRP A 146 -23.17 0.97 5.77
N CYS A 147 -23.06 -0.13 6.47
CA CYS A 147 -23.83 -0.42 7.71
C CYS A 147 -23.24 0.18 8.99
N GLY A 148 -22.20 1.02 8.88
CA GLY A 148 -21.51 1.64 10.02
C GLY A 148 -20.48 0.75 10.73
N ARG A 149 -20.41 -0.55 10.42
CA ARG A 149 -19.36 -1.43 10.97
C ARG A 149 -18.04 -1.24 10.27
N LYS A 150 -16.95 -1.57 10.95
CA LYS A 150 -15.61 -1.60 10.36
C LYS A 150 -15.59 -2.44 9.08
N ALA A 151 -15.11 -1.86 7.99
CA ALA A 151 -14.81 -2.61 6.77
C ALA A 151 -13.46 -3.31 6.93
N THR A 152 -13.43 -4.59 6.56
CA THR A 152 -12.22 -5.44 6.61
C THR A 152 -12.02 -6.22 5.33
N MET A 153 -12.89 -6.03 4.38
CA MET A 153 -12.91 -6.69 3.07
C MET A 153 -13.21 -5.66 2.00
N VAL A 154 -12.89 -5.98 0.76
CA VAL A 154 -13.22 -5.18 -0.42
C VAL A 154 -13.91 -6.07 -1.44
N VAL A 155 -14.87 -5.54 -2.18
CA VAL A 155 -15.44 -6.17 -3.37
C VAL A 155 -15.15 -5.33 -4.59
N ARG A 156 -14.98 -5.97 -5.74
CA ARG A 156 -14.82 -5.33 -7.04
C ARG A 156 -16.18 -5.32 -7.76
N LEU A 157 -16.54 -4.20 -8.37
CA LEU A 157 -17.76 -4.06 -9.15
C LEU A 157 -17.42 -3.94 -10.63
N ASP A 158 -18.20 -4.60 -11.48
CA ASP A 158 -18.16 -4.39 -12.92
C ASP A 158 -18.77 -3.03 -13.32
N LYS A 159 -18.81 -2.75 -14.63
CA LYS A 159 -19.35 -1.50 -15.18
C LYS A 159 -20.85 -1.35 -14.93
N GLU A 160 -21.55 -2.46 -14.77
CA GLU A 160 -22.98 -2.54 -14.47
C GLU A 160 -23.27 -2.44 -12.95
N GLY A 161 -22.25 -2.44 -12.11
CA GLY A 161 -22.37 -2.35 -10.64
C GLY A 161 -22.57 -3.69 -9.93
N ASN A 162 -22.38 -4.82 -10.61
CA ASN A 162 -22.48 -6.15 -10.02
C ASN A 162 -21.15 -6.55 -9.37
N ILE A 163 -21.23 -7.37 -8.31
CA ILE A 163 -20.03 -7.88 -7.64
C ILE A 163 -19.33 -8.93 -8.52
N VAL A 164 -18.09 -8.65 -8.87
CA VAL A 164 -17.19 -9.59 -9.54
C VAL A 164 -16.72 -10.63 -8.51
N SER A 165 -16.88 -11.91 -8.84
CA SER A 165 -16.57 -13.02 -7.92
C SER A 165 -15.32 -13.80 -8.32
N GLN A 166 -14.86 -13.67 -9.56
CA GLN A 166 -13.71 -14.38 -10.13
C GLN A 166 -12.97 -13.47 -11.09
N GLY A 167 -11.68 -13.67 -11.26
CA GLY A 167 -10.83 -12.91 -12.18
C GLY A 167 -9.42 -12.75 -11.62
N GLU A 168 -8.57 -12.13 -12.40
CA GLU A 168 -7.20 -11.82 -12.00
C GLU A 168 -7.20 -10.92 -10.76
N GLN A 169 -6.20 -11.12 -9.90
CA GLN A 169 -6.03 -10.37 -8.66
C GLN A 169 -5.82 -8.87 -8.94
N LEU A 170 -5.11 -8.56 -10.01
CA LEU A 170 -4.89 -7.22 -10.53
C LEU A 170 -5.44 -7.11 -11.96
N GLU A 171 -6.25 -6.11 -12.22
CA GLU A 171 -6.69 -5.73 -13.56
C GLU A 171 -6.25 -4.29 -13.85
N ILE A 172 -5.27 -4.14 -14.74
CA ILE A 172 -4.68 -2.84 -15.10
C ILE A 172 -5.61 -2.14 -16.10
N GLY A 173 -6.03 -0.91 -15.75
CA GLY A 173 -6.74 -0.02 -16.68
C GLY A 173 -8.27 -0.15 -16.72
N GLY A 174 -8.87 -0.87 -15.79
CA GLY A 174 -10.33 -0.95 -15.66
C GLY A 174 -10.94 0.26 -14.94
N ASN A 175 -12.12 0.73 -15.39
CA ASN A 175 -12.97 1.67 -14.65
C ASN A 175 -13.72 0.95 -13.52
N GLU A 176 -13.04 0.10 -12.81
CA GLU A 176 -13.64 -0.72 -11.78
C GLU A 176 -13.78 0.06 -10.48
N LYS A 177 -14.87 -0.19 -9.81
CA LYS A 177 -15.15 0.40 -8.51
C LYS A 177 -14.94 -0.62 -7.41
N TYR A 178 -14.08 -0.30 -6.47
CA TYR A 178 -13.88 -1.08 -5.26
C TYR A 178 -14.74 -0.53 -4.12
N VAL A 179 -15.45 -1.42 -3.41
CA VAL A 179 -16.33 -1.04 -2.31
C VAL A 179 -15.90 -1.74 -1.03
N PRO A 180 -15.60 -0.98 0.05
CA PRO A 180 -15.22 -1.56 1.32
C PRO A 180 -16.43 -2.13 2.06
N LEU A 181 -16.34 -3.37 2.53
CA LEU A 181 -17.39 -4.06 3.25
C LEU A 181 -16.90 -4.68 4.56
N CYS A 182 -17.77 -4.76 5.54
CA CYS A 182 -17.54 -5.65 6.67
C CYS A 182 -17.65 -7.12 6.23
N ARG A 183 -16.97 -8.03 6.91
CA ARG A 183 -16.94 -9.47 6.56
C ARG A 183 -18.34 -10.08 6.36
N ALA A 184 -19.32 -9.66 7.17
CA ALA A 184 -20.68 -10.20 7.04
C ALA A 184 -21.36 -9.81 5.71
N HIS A 185 -21.14 -8.56 5.21
CA HIS A 185 -21.68 -8.11 3.93
C HIS A 185 -20.87 -8.61 2.75
N PHE A 186 -19.56 -8.75 2.91
CA PHE A 186 -18.70 -9.40 1.93
C PHE A 186 -19.18 -10.84 1.65
N ASN A 187 -19.38 -11.66 2.69
CA ASN A 187 -19.83 -13.03 2.53
C ASN A 187 -21.25 -13.13 1.94
N LYS A 188 -22.12 -12.16 2.23
CA LYS A 188 -23.48 -12.10 1.68
C LYS A 188 -23.56 -11.41 0.32
N LYS A 189 -22.46 -10.90 -0.20
CA LYS A 189 -22.40 -10.09 -1.44
C LYS A 189 -23.44 -8.95 -1.42
N LYS A 190 -23.58 -8.24 -0.29
CA LYS A 190 -24.60 -7.21 -0.08
C LYS A 190 -23.98 -5.81 -0.06
N LEU A 191 -24.33 -4.99 -1.05
CA LEU A 191 -23.80 -3.64 -1.27
C LEU A 191 -24.59 -2.53 -0.57
N SER A 192 -25.85 -2.77 -0.25
CA SER A 192 -26.74 -1.81 0.41
C SER A 192 -27.84 -2.53 1.19
N ASN A 193 -28.70 -1.76 1.87
CA ASN A 193 -29.90 -2.30 2.52
C ASN A 193 -30.86 -2.91 1.53
#